data_1e9d88cbef81cca34adee9b25bbc8e5e
#
_entry.id   1e9d88cbef81cca34adee9b25bbc8e5e
#
_cell.length_a   1.000
_cell.length_b   1.000
_cell.length_c   1.000
_cell.angle_alpha   90.00
_cell.angle_beta   90.00
_cell.angle_gamma   90.00
#
_symmetry.space_group_name_H-M   'P 1'
#
loop_
_entity.id
_entity.type
_entity.pdbx_description
1 polymer ?
#
loop_
_entity_poly.entity_id
_entity_poly.type
_entity_poly.pdbx_seq_one_letter_code
_entity_poly.pdbx_strand_id
1 'polypeptide(L)'
;MIISSISTQTTLPSEDENSSLGFLFPENSEKTHPTQLEEKDRAILVHLFLSPEKDIENLTEFQTLAHSAGVEVLATLTTSRNTPHAKYFVGTGKAEEIQQAVEALSANLVLVNHELSPSQTRNLSALCGCRVVDRTGLILDIFAQRARSYEGKLQVELAQLKHLSTRLVRRLGKQDQQKGGAVGLRGPGETQLETDRRLIKVRIQQLQRRLEKVNQQRHQNRKTRQKADIPTVSLVGYTNAGKSTLFNTLTQADVYAADQLFATLDPTLRRLQLPEVGTTIFADTVGFIRNLPHDLVSAFKSTLQETCEATLLLHVIDAADARKLENISAVNQVLDEIGANEVPILQVYNKIDALPAVSPFIERDENGKPIAVYLSAQSGLGVDLLHQAICERLRNTLVTKQILLPPTSGQIYAQFYQHHCIKQERFNEFGDRLLTIEVDEIQWQKWLKQYPQLREYLEFAQWA
;
A
#
# COMPACT_ATOMS: atom_id res chain seq x y z
N MET A 1 28.49 9.30 52.31
CA MET A 1 28.84 10.44 51.47
C MET A 1 27.86 10.48 50.30
N ILE A 2 27.13 11.52 50.28
CA ILE A 2 25.98 11.91 49.49
C ILE A 2 26.40 12.11 48.04
N ILE A 3 25.67 11.51 47.07
CA ILE A 3 25.65 12.00 45.68
C ILE A 3 24.18 12.16 45.32
N SER A 4 23.79 13.41 45.14
CA SER A 4 22.50 13.92 44.80
C SER A 4 22.16 13.67 43.34
N SER A 5 20.94 13.13 43.13
CA SER A 5 20.24 13.03 41.86
C SER A 5 19.79 14.42 41.38
N ILE A 6 20.19 14.78 40.17
CA ILE A 6 19.61 15.90 39.42
C ILE A 6 18.58 15.35 38.47
N SER A 7 17.29 15.54 38.81
CA SER A 7 16.16 15.33 37.93
C SER A 7 15.92 16.61 37.12
N THR A 8 16.23 16.59 35.85
CA THR A 8 15.81 17.60 34.89
C THR A 8 14.35 17.29 34.47
N GLN A 9 13.42 18.02 35.03
CA GLN A 9 12.05 18.12 34.53
C GLN A 9 12.05 18.89 33.23
N THR A 10 11.78 18.19 32.13
CA THR A 10 11.43 18.81 30.86
C THR A 10 9.95 19.14 30.90
N THR A 11 9.61 20.40 31.09
CA THR A 11 8.26 20.94 30.98
C THR A 11 7.76 20.78 29.55
N LEU A 12 6.69 20.02 29.38
CA LEU A 12 5.88 19.97 28.15
C LEU A 12 5.16 21.32 27.96
N PRO A 13 5.03 21.84 26.74
CA PRO A 13 4.26 23.06 26.51
C PRO A 13 2.77 22.78 26.70
N SER A 14 2.09 23.78 27.30
CA SER A 14 0.71 23.81 27.73
C SER A 14 -0.33 23.44 26.66
N GLU A 15 -1.38 22.76 27.10
CA GLU A 15 -2.51 22.15 26.36
C GLU A 15 -3.55 23.15 25.79
N ASP A 16 -3.28 24.44 25.70
CA ASP A 16 -4.32 25.45 25.45
C ASP A 16 -4.60 25.82 23.98
N GLU A 17 -3.95 25.20 22.99
CA GLU A 17 -4.26 25.45 21.58
C GLU A 17 -5.25 24.45 20.91
N ASN A 18 -5.74 23.47 21.65
CA ASN A 18 -6.59 22.40 21.10
C ASN A 18 -8.10 22.68 21.16
N SER A 19 -8.53 23.78 21.77
CA SER A 19 -9.96 24.01 22.05
C SER A 19 -10.81 24.43 20.84
N SER A 20 -10.21 24.88 19.73
CA SER A 20 -10.96 25.32 18.54
C SER A 20 -11.24 24.20 17.51
N LEU A 21 -10.51 23.08 17.59
CA LEU A 21 -10.72 21.90 16.71
C LEU A 21 -11.69 20.88 17.29
N GLY A 22 -12.00 20.95 18.59
CA GLY A 22 -12.91 20.06 19.28
C GLY A 22 -14.35 20.05 18.77
N PHE A 23 -14.75 21.06 17.98
CA PHE A 23 -16.07 21.12 17.35
C PHE A 23 -16.16 20.31 16.05
N LEU A 24 -15.03 20.13 15.35
CA LEU A 24 -14.95 19.28 14.15
C LEU A 24 -14.55 17.83 14.50
N PHE A 25 -13.81 17.65 15.59
CA PHE A 25 -13.32 16.35 16.07
C PHE A 25 -13.26 16.35 17.61
N PRO A 26 -14.35 16.02 18.32
CA PRO A 26 -14.34 15.97 19.78
C PRO A 26 -13.38 14.90 20.29
N GLU A 27 -12.37 15.29 21.08
CA GLU A 27 -11.32 14.42 21.61
C GLU A 27 -11.79 13.37 22.63
N ASN A 28 -13.03 13.43 23.13
CA ASN A 28 -13.52 12.58 24.22
C ASN A 28 -14.97 12.14 24.03
N SER A 29 -15.36 11.72 22.87
CA SER A 29 -16.53 10.86 22.74
C SER A 29 -16.12 9.62 21.96
N GLU A 30 -16.34 8.45 22.51
CA GLU A 30 -16.38 7.15 21.79
C GLU A 30 -17.44 7.14 20.66
N LYS A 31 -17.80 8.32 20.15
CA LYS A 31 -18.80 8.52 19.10
C LYS A 31 -18.12 9.13 17.88
N THR A 32 -17.77 8.24 16.96
CA THR A 32 -17.70 8.33 15.51
C THR A 32 -17.50 9.71 14.88
N HIS A 33 -16.39 9.89 14.17
CA HIS A 33 -16.26 10.87 13.11
C HIS A 33 -17.52 10.84 12.21
N PRO A 34 -18.09 11.98 11.82
CA PRO A 34 -19.30 12.01 10.98
C PRO A 34 -19.14 11.35 9.61
N THR A 35 -17.95 10.90 9.28
CA THR A 35 -17.60 10.16 8.04
C THR A 35 -17.33 8.67 8.26
N GLN A 36 -17.15 8.18 9.50
CA GLN A 36 -16.88 6.76 9.76
C GLN A 36 -18.17 5.94 9.71
N LEU A 37 -18.05 4.72 9.13
CA LEU A 37 -19.12 3.73 9.12
C LEU A 37 -19.25 3.11 10.52
N GLU A 38 -20.48 2.99 11.01
CA GLU A 38 -20.79 2.26 12.24
C GLU A 38 -21.06 0.79 11.94
N GLU A 39 -20.81 -0.12 12.88
CA GLU A 39 -21.10 -1.56 12.73
C GLU A 39 -22.58 -1.88 12.45
N LYS A 40 -23.47 -0.91 12.59
CA LYS A 40 -24.92 -1.04 12.37
C LYS A 40 -25.41 -0.25 11.17
N ASP A 41 -24.53 0.25 10.31
CA ASP A 41 -24.95 0.93 9.09
C ASP A 41 -25.67 -0.05 8.16
N ARG A 42 -26.90 0.32 7.76
CA ARG A 42 -27.76 -0.45 6.85
C ARG A 42 -27.79 0.23 5.51
N ALA A 43 -27.21 -0.43 4.50
CA ALA A 43 -26.93 0.21 3.23
C ALA A 43 -27.71 -0.35 2.04
N ILE A 44 -28.01 0.57 1.12
CA ILE A 44 -28.35 0.23 -0.28
C ILE A 44 -27.07 0.34 -1.11
N LEU A 45 -26.69 -0.74 -1.80
CA LEU A 45 -25.60 -0.72 -2.77
C LEU A 45 -26.09 -0.23 -4.12
N VAL A 46 -25.32 0.65 -4.75
CA VAL A 46 -25.62 1.19 -6.08
C VAL A 46 -24.44 0.96 -7.01
N HIS A 47 -24.69 0.33 -8.14
CA HIS A 47 -23.68 0.10 -9.16
C HIS A 47 -24.18 0.52 -10.55
N LEU A 48 -23.32 1.27 -11.26
CA LEU A 48 -23.56 1.69 -12.63
C LEU A 48 -22.65 0.93 -13.59
N PHE A 49 -23.19 0.13 -14.48
CA PHE A 49 -22.43 -0.48 -15.57
C PHE A 49 -22.22 0.57 -16.67
N LEU A 50 -20.96 0.96 -16.88
CA LEU A 50 -20.55 1.95 -17.91
C LEU A 50 -20.16 1.29 -19.23
N SER A 51 -19.97 -0.03 -19.24
CA SER A 51 -19.68 -0.82 -20.43
C SER A 51 -20.92 -1.61 -20.87
N PRO A 52 -21.07 -1.95 -22.16
CA PRO A 52 -22.10 -2.88 -22.62
C PRO A 52 -21.95 -4.28 -21.98
N GLU A 53 -20.72 -4.67 -21.64
CA GLU A 53 -20.47 -5.88 -20.86
C GLU A 53 -20.65 -5.56 -19.38
N LYS A 54 -21.60 -6.29 -18.75
CA LYS A 54 -21.87 -6.14 -17.32
C LYS A 54 -20.77 -6.83 -16.51
N ASP A 55 -19.90 -6.06 -15.92
CA ASP A 55 -18.89 -6.57 -14.97
C ASP A 55 -19.53 -6.89 -13.61
N ILE A 56 -20.17 -8.07 -13.52
CA ILE A 56 -20.84 -8.55 -12.32
C ILE A 56 -19.82 -8.80 -11.19
N GLU A 57 -18.60 -9.17 -11.54
CA GLU A 57 -17.56 -9.48 -10.58
C GLU A 57 -17.06 -8.23 -9.86
N ASN A 58 -17.06 -7.06 -10.52
CA ASN A 58 -16.79 -5.78 -9.89
C ASN A 58 -17.86 -5.42 -8.84
N LEU A 59 -19.11 -5.82 -9.08
CA LEU A 59 -20.20 -5.67 -8.11
C LEU A 59 -20.00 -6.61 -6.91
N THR A 60 -19.60 -7.86 -7.13
CA THR A 60 -19.32 -8.83 -6.06
C THR A 60 -18.16 -8.36 -5.18
N GLU A 61 -17.09 -7.81 -5.77
CA GLU A 61 -15.98 -7.19 -5.04
C GLU A 61 -16.49 -6.04 -4.15
N PHE A 62 -17.39 -5.20 -4.68
CA PHE A 62 -17.94 -4.08 -3.91
C PHE A 62 -18.83 -4.55 -2.75
N GLN A 63 -19.61 -5.61 -2.93
CA GLN A 63 -20.35 -6.24 -1.83
C GLN A 63 -19.40 -6.75 -0.73
N THR A 64 -18.30 -7.38 -1.13
CA THR A 64 -17.26 -7.84 -0.19
C THR A 64 -16.59 -6.66 0.54
N LEU A 65 -16.37 -5.51 -0.13
CA LEU A 65 -15.91 -4.27 0.50
C LEU A 65 -16.89 -3.77 1.57
N ALA A 66 -18.19 -3.72 1.26
CA ALA A 66 -19.22 -3.30 2.21
C ALA A 66 -19.25 -4.21 3.45
N HIS A 67 -19.19 -5.53 3.25
CA HIS A 67 -19.09 -6.49 4.37
C HIS A 67 -17.80 -6.30 5.18
N SER A 68 -16.67 -6.03 4.51
CA SER A 68 -15.40 -5.79 5.20
C SER A 68 -15.40 -4.53 6.05
N ALA A 69 -16.26 -3.57 5.73
CA ALA A 69 -16.52 -2.36 6.52
C ALA A 69 -17.52 -2.59 7.68
N GLY A 70 -18.10 -3.77 7.82
CA GLY A 70 -19.12 -4.08 8.84
C GLY A 70 -20.52 -3.57 8.49
N VAL A 71 -20.80 -3.23 7.22
CA VAL A 71 -22.07 -2.69 6.76
C VAL A 71 -23.04 -3.82 6.41
N GLU A 72 -24.28 -3.72 6.88
CA GLU A 72 -25.37 -4.61 6.48
C GLU A 72 -25.95 -4.16 5.13
N VAL A 73 -25.82 -5.01 4.11
CA VAL A 73 -26.35 -4.74 2.77
C VAL A 73 -27.79 -5.20 2.68
N LEU A 74 -28.73 -4.25 2.57
CA LEU A 74 -30.17 -4.53 2.50
C LEU A 74 -30.65 -4.85 1.07
N ALA A 75 -30.14 -4.10 0.09
CA ALA A 75 -30.45 -4.29 -1.31
C ALA A 75 -29.32 -3.81 -2.21
N THR A 76 -29.29 -4.33 -3.43
CA THR A 76 -28.35 -3.93 -4.46
C THR A 76 -29.11 -3.44 -5.69
N LEU A 77 -28.92 -2.17 -6.06
CA LEU A 77 -29.55 -1.55 -7.21
C LEU A 77 -28.51 -1.34 -8.31
N THR A 78 -28.81 -1.85 -9.48
CA THR A 78 -27.92 -1.71 -10.65
C THR A 78 -28.61 -0.96 -11.77
N THR A 79 -27.82 -0.29 -12.59
CA THR A 79 -28.29 0.35 -13.83
C THR A 79 -27.16 0.35 -14.86
N SER A 80 -27.48 0.51 -16.13
CA SER A 80 -26.51 0.59 -17.23
C SER A 80 -26.68 1.90 -17.95
N ARG A 81 -25.58 2.60 -18.23
CA ARG A 81 -25.53 3.83 -19.02
C ARG A 81 -24.19 3.94 -19.73
N ASN A 82 -24.18 4.61 -20.87
CA ASN A 82 -22.91 4.88 -21.59
C ASN A 82 -22.09 5.97 -20.92
N THR A 83 -22.75 6.92 -20.24
CA THR A 83 -22.09 8.04 -19.53
C THR A 83 -22.76 8.32 -18.20
N PRO A 84 -22.02 8.71 -17.16
CA PRO A 84 -22.59 9.11 -15.89
C PRO A 84 -23.49 10.35 -16.04
N HIS A 85 -24.57 10.42 -15.26
CA HIS A 85 -25.46 11.57 -15.25
C HIS A 85 -24.85 12.70 -14.41
N ALA A 86 -24.86 13.93 -14.94
CA ALA A 86 -24.20 15.06 -14.30
C ALA A 86 -24.70 15.36 -12.87
N LYS A 87 -26.03 15.25 -12.62
CA LYS A 87 -26.63 15.63 -11.33
C LYS A 87 -26.57 14.50 -10.29
N TYR A 88 -26.86 13.25 -10.67
CA TYR A 88 -27.04 12.14 -9.75
C TYR A 88 -26.14 10.93 -10.03
N PHE A 89 -25.25 11.01 -11.00
CA PHE A 89 -24.43 9.90 -11.49
C PHE A 89 -25.25 8.82 -12.21
N VAL A 90 -26.28 8.25 -11.55
CA VAL A 90 -27.10 7.14 -12.06
C VAL A 90 -28.28 7.56 -12.96
N GLY A 91 -28.67 8.80 -12.97
CA GLY A 91 -29.86 9.31 -13.66
C GLY A 91 -31.02 9.58 -12.71
N THR A 92 -32.02 10.37 -13.17
CA THR A 92 -33.13 10.85 -12.30
C THR A 92 -34.02 9.72 -11.82
N GLY A 93 -34.57 8.91 -12.72
CA GLY A 93 -35.46 7.81 -12.34
C GLY A 93 -34.82 6.76 -11.45
N LYS A 94 -33.51 6.44 -11.68
CA LYS A 94 -32.80 5.52 -10.79
C LYS A 94 -32.50 6.17 -9.44
N ALA A 95 -32.26 7.47 -9.38
CA ALA A 95 -32.09 8.19 -8.12
C ALA A 95 -33.37 8.19 -7.27
N GLU A 96 -34.56 8.32 -7.90
CA GLU A 96 -35.86 8.20 -7.24
C GLU A 96 -36.11 6.77 -6.74
N GLU A 97 -35.74 5.75 -7.53
CA GLU A 97 -35.80 4.34 -7.10
C GLU A 97 -34.92 4.08 -5.88
N ILE A 98 -33.72 4.66 -5.83
CA ILE A 98 -32.81 4.58 -4.67
C ILE A 98 -33.47 5.22 -3.44
N GLN A 99 -34.07 6.41 -3.58
CA GLN A 99 -34.81 7.06 -2.50
C GLN A 99 -35.93 6.17 -1.96
N GLN A 100 -36.78 5.61 -2.85
CA GLN A 100 -37.86 4.71 -2.46
C GLN A 100 -37.32 3.46 -1.72
N ALA A 101 -36.23 2.88 -2.18
CA ALA A 101 -35.61 1.74 -1.50
C ALA A 101 -35.05 2.12 -0.11
N VAL A 102 -34.46 3.30 0.04
CA VAL A 102 -33.96 3.83 1.35
C VAL A 102 -35.13 3.96 2.30
N GLU A 103 -36.24 4.55 1.88
CA GLU A 103 -37.45 4.73 2.70
C GLU A 103 -38.09 3.38 3.06
N ALA A 104 -38.30 2.50 2.09
CA ALA A 104 -38.95 1.19 2.27
C ALA A 104 -38.18 0.25 3.20
N LEU A 105 -36.85 0.24 3.10
CA LEU A 105 -35.98 -0.63 3.89
C LEU A 105 -35.41 0.06 5.15
N SER A 106 -35.74 1.33 5.38
CA SER A 106 -35.20 2.14 6.48
C SER A 106 -33.66 2.12 6.48
N ALA A 107 -33.04 2.25 5.30
CA ALA A 107 -31.60 2.34 5.18
C ALA A 107 -31.10 3.72 5.62
N ASN A 108 -29.95 3.75 6.29
CA ASN A 108 -29.30 4.99 6.75
C ASN A 108 -28.09 5.38 5.88
N LEU A 109 -27.76 4.53 4.91
CA LEU A 109 -26.58 4.67 4.07
C LEU A 109 -26.87 4.25 2.62
N VAL A 110 -26.29 4.98 1.67
CA VAL A 110 -26.18 4.56 0.26
C VAL A 110 -24.70 4.44 -0.10
N LEU A 111 -24.29 3.28 -0.58
CA LEU A 111 -22.94 3.00 -1.06
C LEU A 111 -22.92 2.96 -2.58
N VAL A 112 -22.06 3.75 -3.21
CA VAL A 112 -21.95 3.81 -4.67
C VAL A 112 -20.61 3.26 -5.12
N ASN A 113 -20.61 2.23 -5.99
CA ASN A 113 -19.40 1.54 -6.48
C ASN A 113 -18.62 2.35 -7.53
N HIS A 114 -18.57 3.64 -7.38
CA HIS A 114 -17.81 4.55 -8.28
C HIS A 114 -17.38 5.76 -7.49
N GLU A 115 -16.43 6.50 -8.02
CA GLU A 115 -16.09 7.80 -7.50
C GLU A 115 -17.17 8.82 -7.91
N LEU A 116 -17.70 9.54 -6.92
CA LEU A 116 -18.71 10.58 -7.14
C LEU A 116 -18.08 11.97 -7.06
N SER A 117 -18.54 12.87 -7.93
CA SER A 117 -18.21 14.29 -7.72
C SER A 117 -18.89 14.81 -6.44
N PRO A 118 -18.33 15.85 -5.80
CA PRO A 118 -18.92 16.45 -4.61
C PRO A 118 -20.37 16.91 -4.79
N SER A 119 -20.72 17.37 -6.01
CA SER A 119 -22.08 17.76 -6.35
C SER A 119 -23.03 16.58 -6.45
N GLN A 120 -22.58 15.48 -7.04
CA GLN A 120 -23.38 14.24 -7.14
C GLN A 120 -23.65 13.63 -5.77
N THR A 121 -22.62 13.52 -4.91
CA THR A 121 -22.78 13.05 -3.54
C THR A 121 -23.79 13.87 -2.77
N ARG A 122 -23.68 15.21 -2.82
CA ARG A 122 -24.61 16.11 -2.16
C ARG A 122 -26.04 15.98 -2.69
N ASN A 123 -26.21 15.91 -4.02
CA ASN A 123 -27.53 15.83 -4.63
C ASN A 123 -28.22 14.51 -4.30
N LEU A 124 -27.49 13.39 -4.33
CA LEU A 124 -28.02 12.09 -3.91
C LEU A 124 -28.35 12.07 -2.41
N SER A 125 -27.48 12.58 -1.56
CA SER A 125 -27.73 12.64 -0.11
C SER A 125 -28.94 13.51 0.23
N ALA A 126 -29.13 14.64 -0.47
CA ALA A 126 -30.29 15.50 -0.30
C ALA A 126 -31.59 14.85 -0.78
N LEU A 127 -31.54 14.05 -1.84
CA LEU A 127 -32.68 13.32 -2.37
C LEU A 127 -33.07 12.15 -1.46
N CYS A 128 -32.09 11.32 -1.08
CA CYS A 128 -32.33 10.11 -0.28
C CYS A 128 -32.53 10.38 1.20
N GLY A 129 -32.24 11.61 1.69
CA GLY A 129 -32.34 11.94 3.11
C GLY A 129 -31.37 11.20 4.04
N CYS A 130 -30.37 10.52 3.47
CA CYS A 130 -29.39 9.73 4.19
C CYS A 130 -27.95 10.00 3.70
N ARG A 131 -26.98 9.40 4.39
CA ARG A 131 -25.57 9.52 4.03
C ARG A 131 -25.28 8.75 2.72
N VAL A 132 -24.53 9.36 1.80
CA VAL A 132 -24.05 8.75 0.57
C VAL A 132 -22.54 8.68 0.60
N VAL A 133 -21.99 7.48 0.46
CA VAL A 133 -20.55 7.22 0.45
C VAL A 133 -20.19 6.55 -0.87
N ASP A 134 -19.13 7.01 -1.50
CA ASP A 134 -18.60 6.43 -2.72
C ASP A 134 -17.54 5.38 -2.41
N ARG A 135 -17.04 4.67 -3.46
CA ARG A 135 -16.03 3.63 -3.33
C ARG A 135 -14.78 4.11 -2.60
N THR A 136 -14.28 5.30 -2.91
CA THR A 136 -13.09 5.88 -2.26
C THR A 136 -13.33 6.13 -0.76
N GLY A 137 -14.47 6.69 -0.41
CA GLY A 137 -14.86 6.90 0.99
C GLY A 137 -14.98 5.57 1.75
N LEU A 138 -15.60 4.55 1.15
CA LEU A 138 -15.72 3.22 1.75
C LEU A 138 -14.34 2.59 2.04
N ILE A 139 -13.41 2.65 1.09
CA ILE A 139 -12.04 2.15 1.27
C ILE A 139 -11.33 2.90 2.40
N LEU A 140 -11.48 4.23 2.47
CA LEU A 140 -10.91 5.04 3.55
C LEU A 140 -11.48 4.68 4.93
N ASP A 141 -12.76 4.37 5.00
CA ASP A 141 -13.41 3.97 6.26
C ASP A 141 -12.91 2.58 6.70
N ILE A 142 -12.74 1.63 5.77
CA ILE A 142 -12.10 0.33 6.06
C ILE A 142 -10.68 0.55 6.59
N PHE A 143 -9.90 1.43 5.95
CA PHE A 143 -8.55 1.72 6.41
C PHE A 143 -8.52 2.35 7.80
N ALA A 144 -9.47 3.24 8.11
CA ALA A 144 -9.58 3.84 9.44
C ALA A 144 -9.85 2.79 10.55
N GLN A 145 -10.67 1.79 10.25
CA GLN A 145 -10.93 0.67 11.15
C GLN A 145 -9.72 -0.26 11.32
N ARG A 146 -8.88 -0.41 10.27
CA ARG A 146 -7.74 -1.34 10.26
C ARG A 146 -6.43 -0.73 10.75
N ALA A 147 -6.27 0.58 10.70
CA ALA A 147 -5.06 1.27 11.15
C ALA A 147 -4.82 1.07 12.64
N ARG A 148 -3.81 0.28 12.99
CA ARG A 148 -3.40 0.01 14.38
C ARG A 148 -2.17 0.79 14.77
N SER A 149 -1.19 0.93 13.86
CA SER A 149 0.04 1.65 14.11
C SER A 149 -0.20 3.17 14.17
N TYR A 150 0.65 3.86 14.91
CA TYR A 150 0.64 5.34 14.95
C TYR A 150 0.79 5.93 13.55
N GLU A 151 1.69 5.38 12.74
CA GLU A 151 1.91 5.82 11.36
C GLU A 151 0.69 5.57 10.48
N GLY A 152 0.13 4.34 10.50
CA GLY A 152 -1.08 4.00 9.75
C GLY A 152 -2.24 4.93 10.07
N LYS A 153 -2.47 5.26 11.34
CA LYS A 153 -3.48 6.23 11.77
C LYS A 153 -3.24 7.63 11.18
N LEU A 154 -1.98 8.11 11.20
CA LEU A 154 -1.65 9.41 10.60
C LEU A 154 -1.84 9.41 9.08
N GLN A 155 -1.49 8.32 8.39
CA GLN A 155 -1.66 8.18 6.94
C GLN A 155 -3.13 8.17 6.55
N VAL A 156 -3.95 7.40 7.26
CA VAL A 156 -5.40 7.34 7.02
C VAL A 156 -6.05 8.69 7.30
N GLU A 157 -5.75 9.34 8.43
CA GLU A 157 -6.27 10.69 8.75
C GLU A 157 -5.88 11.69 7.65
N LEU A 158 -4.62 11.64 7.17
CA LEU A 158 -4.17 12.50 6.08
C LEU A 158 -4.96 12.24 4.79
N ALA A 159 -5.20 10.98 4.42
CA ALA A 159 -5.95 10.60 3.23
C ALA A 159 -7.42 11.04 3.35
N GLN A 160 -8.06 10.82 4.50
CA GLN A 160 -9.43 11.26 4.78
C GLN A 160 -9.57 12.79 4.68
N LEU A 161 -8.63 13.55 5.28
CA LEU A 161 -8.66 15.02 5.20
C LEU A 161 -8.42 15.55 3.80
N LYS A 162 -7.53 14.92 3.02
CA LYS A 162 -7.35 15.26 1.59
C LYS A 162 -8.64 15.02 0.82
N HIS A 163 -9.24 13.83 0.96
CA HIS A 163 -10.50 13.48 0.33
C HIS A 163 -11.63 14.44 0.74
N LEU A 164 -11.74 14.78 2.02
CA LEU A 164 -12.71 15.77 2.53
C LEU A 164 -12.45 17.16 1.94
N SER A 165 -11.19 17.59 1.85
CA SER A 165 -10.83 18.91 1.32
C SER A 165 -11.27 19.12 -0.13
N THR A 166 -11.23 18.06 -0.97
CA THR A 166 -11.74 18.12 -2.36
C THR A 166 -13.27 18.22 -2.40
N ARG A 167 -13.96 17.78 -1.34
CA ARG A 167 -15.42 17.71 -1.24
C ARG A 167 -16.07 18.90 -0.55
N LEU A 168 -15.28 19.76 0.09
CA LEU A 168 -15.74 21.03 0.65
C LEU A 168 -16.08 22.02 -0.47
N VAL A 169 -17.14 21.73 -1.21
CA VAL A 169 -17.69 22.64 -2.20
C VAL A 169 -18.66 23.60 -1.51
N ARG A 170 -18.59 24.87 -1.89
CA ARG A 170 -19.47 25.94 -1.44
C ARG A 170 -20.90 25.45 -1.25
N ARG A 171 -21.38 25.41 -0.01
CA ARG A 171 -22.81 25.45 0.27
C ARG A 171 -23.32 26.80 -0.18
N LEU A 172 -23.55 26.99 -1.47
CA LEU A 172 -24.39 28.07 -1.98
C LEU A 172 -25.82 27.72 -1.54
N GLY A 173 -26.08 27.88 -0.28
CA GLY A 173 -27.35 27.53 0.32
C GLY A 173 -28.23 28.75 0.37
N LYS A 174 -29.49 28.51 0.14
CA LYS A 174 -30.65 29.39 0.28
C LYS A 174 -30.72 30.16 1.62
N GLN A 175 -29.82 29.91 2.57
CA GLN A 175 -29.78 30.63 3.85
C GLN A 175 -29.08 31.99 3.78
N ASP A 176 -28.17 32.21 2.83
CA ASP A 176 -27.50 33.50 2.70
C ASP A 176 -28.34 34.51 1.85
N GLN A 177 -29.34 34.04 1.09
CA GLN A 177 -30.23 34.90 0.30
C GLN A 177 -31.45 35.43 1.09
N GLN A 178 -31.79 34.86 2.27
CA GLN A 178 -32.94 35.29 3.07
C GLN A 178 -32.63 36.35 4.12
N LYS A 179 -31.38 36.79 4.25
CA LYS A 179 -31.05 38.01 5.04
C LYS A 179 -30.59 39.15 4.15
N GLY A 180 -31.36 39.42 3.15
CA GLY A 180 -31.35 40.69 2.43
C GLY A 180 -32.09 41.76 3.25
N GLY A 181 -31.35 42.49 4.09
CA GLY A 181 -31.96 43.58 4.87
C GLY A 181 -31.01 44.04 5.97
N ALA A 182 -29.94 44.70 5.57
CA ALA A 182 -29.23 45.77 6.28
C ALA A 182 -27.89 46.02 5.58
N VAL A 183 -27.82 47.08 4.85
CA VAL A 183 -26.56 47.68 4.39
C VAL A 183 -25.83 48.17 5.64
N GLY A 184 -24.64 47.61 5.86
CA GLY A 184 -23.72 48.11 6.88
C GLY A 184 -23.47 47.14 8.02
N LEU A 185 -22.19 46.79 8.21
CA LEU A 185 -21.58 46.09 9.31
C LEU A 185 -21.41 44.57 9.16
N ARG A 186 -20.83 44.12 8.02
CA ARG A 186 -19.96 42.94 8.04
C ARG A 186 -18.56 43.41 7.71
N GLY A 187 -17.72 43.44 8.72
CA GLY A 187 -16.26 43.46 8.53
C GLY A 187 -15.83 42.27 7.67
N PRO A 188 -14.60 42.22 7.14
CA PRO A 188 -14.10 41.12 6.33
C PRO A 188 -13.94 39.86 7.21
N GLY A 189 -15.06 39.23 7.64
CA GLY A 189 -15.08 37.95 8.33
C GLY A 189 -14.99 36.83 7.30
N GLU A 190 -14.00 35.95 7.43
CA GLU A 190 -13.94 34.69 6.71
C GLU A 190 -15.30 33.98 6.79
N THR A 191 -15.79 33.44 5.69
CA THR A 191 -16.97 32.57 5.72
C THR A 191 -16.62 31.30 6.48
N GLN A 192 -17.59 30.68 7.17
CA GLN A 192 -17.36 29.42 7.92
C GLN A 192 -16.65 28.38 7.03
N LEU A 193 -16.96 28.31 5.74
CA LEU A 193 -16.33 27.42 4.79
C LEU A 193 -14.83 27.73 4.57
N GLU A 194 -14.46 29.00 4.56
CA GLU A 194 -13.06 29.42 4.41
C GLU A 194 -12.28 29.09 5.68
N THR A 195 -12.89 29.27 6.84
CA THR A 195 -12.33 28.87 8.13
C THR A 195 -12.11 27.35 8.17
N ASP A 196 -13.13 26.55 7.80
CA ASP A 196 -13.02 25.08 7.77
C ASP A 196 -11.92 24.62 6.81
N ARG A 197 -11.82 25.21 5.61
CA ARG A 197 -10.75 24.93 4.65
C ARG A 197 -9.36 25.26 5.21
N ARG A 198 -9.25 26.39 5.89
CA ARG A 198 -7.98 26.79 6.53
C ARG A 198 -7.58 25.82 7.62
N LEU A 199 -8.51 25.42 8.49
CA LEU A 199 -8.27 24.45 9.55
C LEU A 199 -7.82 23.09 8.98
N ILE A 200 -8.53 22.57 7.97
CA ILE A 200 -8.15 21.30 7.32
C ILE A 200 -6.76 21.42 6.68
N LYS A 201 -6.46 22.53 6.00
CA LYS A 201 -5.12 22.73 5.41
C LYS A 201 -4.02 22.76 6.46
N VAL A 202 -4.25 23.42 7.59
CA VAL A 202 -3.31 23.44 8.72
C VAL A 202 -3.12 22.02 9.28
N ARG A 203 -4.21 21.27 9.47
CA ARG A 203 -4.15 19.89 9.97
C ARG A 203 -3.39 18.97 9.01
N ILE A 204 -3.64 19.07 7.69
CA ILE A 204 -2.88 18.34 6.66
C ILE A 204 -1.38 18.63 6.79
N GLN A 205 -0.97 19.90 6.93
CA GLN A 205 0.43 20.26 7.08
C GLN A 205 1.06 19.70 8.37
N GLN A 206 0.33 19.71 9.48
CA GLN A 206 0.78 19.11 10.74
C GLN A 206 1.00 17.59 10.60
N LEU A 207 0.06 16.88 9.98
CA LEU A 207 0.16 15.44 9.73
C LEU A 207 1.35 15.11 8.81
N GLN A 208 1.53 15.88 7.74
CA GLN A 208 2.66 15.71 6.83
C GLN A 208 4.00 15.84 7.55
N ARG A 209 4.16 16.87 8.41
CA ARG A 209 5.37 17.05 9.23
C ARG A 209 5.62 15.90 10.21
N ARG A 210 4.54 15.35 10.82
CA ARG A 210 4.66 14.18 11.71
C ARG A 210 5.08 12.92 10.94
N LEU A 211 4.45 12.67 9.78
CA LEU A 211 4.81 11.54 8.91
C LEU A 211 6.26 11.64 8.38
N GLU A 212 6.72 12.83 8.06
CA GLU A 212 8.09 13.04 7.62
C GLU A 212 9.11 12.64 8.69
N LYS A 213 8.86 12.96 9.97
CA LYS A 213 9.72 12.53 11.09
C LYS A 213 9.76 11.00 11.22
N VAL A 214 8.58 10.34 11.10
CA VAL A 214 8.48 8.87 11.14
C VAL A 214 9.25 8.24 9.97
N ASN A 215 9.11 8.80 8.77
CA ASN A 215 9.83 8.35 7.59
C ASN A 215 11.35 8.48 7.72
N GLN A 216 11.85 9.56 8.34
CA GLN A 216 13.27 9.74 8.60
C GLN A 216 13.82 8.65 9.53
N GLN A 217 13.09 8.31 10.61
CA GLN A 217 13.48 7.22 11.51
C GLN A 217 13.49 5.85 10.80
N ARG A 218 12.47 5.56 9.99
CA ARG A 218 12.43 4.33 9.19
C ARG A 218 13.60 4.25 8.20
N HIS A 219 13.90 5.35 7.53
CA HIS A 219 15.03 5.43 6.60
C HIS A 219 16.37 5.14 7.28
N GLN A 220 16.59 5.63 8.52
CA GLN A 220 17.78 5.31 9.30
C GLN A 220 17.84 3.81 9.64
N ASN A 221 16.74 3.23 10.12
CA ASN A 221 16.66 1.80 10.42
C ASN A 221 16.91 0.92 9.18
N ARG A 222 16.42 1.34 8.01
CA ARG A 222 16.65 0.66 6.72
C ARG A 222 18.12 0.74 6.30
N LYS A 223 18.76 1.91 6.38
CA LYS A 223 20.19 2.03 6.09
C LYS A 223 21.04 1.08 6.93
N THR A 224 20.67 0.86 8.19
CA THR A 224 21.35 -0.10 9.06
C THR A 224 21.18 -1.53 8.56
N ARG A 225 19.95 -1.91 8.08
CA ARG A 225 19.68 -3.22 7.49
C ARG A 225 20.45 -3.44 6.18
N GLN A 226 20.47 -2.41 5.30
CA GLN A 226 21.23 -2.47 4.04
C GLN A 226 22.73 -2.61 4.27
N LYS A 227 23.29 -1.93 5.31
CA LYS A 227 24.70 -2.09 5.69
C LYS A 227 25.02 -3.50 6.22
N ALA A 228 24.03 -4.17 6.83
CA ALA A 228 24.17 -5.54 7.32
C ALA A 228 23.89 -6.60 6.25
N ASP A 229 23.61 -6.18 5.01
CA ASP A 229 23.32 -7.03 3.84
C ASP A 229 22.22 -8.07 4.10
N ILE A 230 21.22 -7.70 4.91
CA ILE A 230 20.10 -8.59 5.27
C ILE A 230 19.04 -8.52 4.16
N PRO A 231 18.79 -9.61 3.43
CA PRO A 231 17.78 -9.64 2.37
C PRO A 231 16.37 -9.45 2.94
N THR A 232 15.54 -8.74 2.19
CA THR A 232 14.13 -8.50 2.53
C THR A 232 13.23 -9.09 1.45
N VAL A 233 12.29 -9.93 1.87
CA VAL A 233 11.26 -10.56 1.03
C VAL A 233 9.92 -9.93 1.34
N SER A 234 9.29 -9.27 0.38
CA SER A 234 8.01 -8.59 0.56
C SER A 234 6.89 -9.33 -0.16
N LEU A 235 5.79 -9.60 0.56
CA LEU A 235 4.61 -10.21 -0.02
C LEU A 235 3.74 -9.12 -0.65
N VAL A 236 3.43 -9.26 -1.93
CA VAL A 236 2.54 -8.36 -2.68
C VAL A 236 1.46 -9.18 -3.35
N GLY A 237 0.35 -8.56 -3.73
CA GLY A 237 -0.72 -9.25 -4.43
C GLY A 237 -2.09 -8.66 -4.11
N TYR A 238 -3.09 -9.14 -4.81
CA TYR A 238 -4.46 -8.67 -4.68
C TYR A 238 -5.02 -8.91 -3.27
N THR A 239 -6.02 -8.14 -2.85
CA THR A 239 -6.73 -8.39 -1.59
C THR A 239 -7.31 -9.80 -1.60
N ASN A 240 -7.31 -10.46 -0.44
CA ASN A 240 -7.83 -11.83 -0.27
C ASN A 240 -7.08 -12.93 -1.07
N ALA A 241 -5.90 -12.67 -1.64
CA ALA A 241 -5.08 -13.72 -2.27
C ALA A 241 -4.40 -14.66 -1.25
N GLY A 242 -4.53 -14.38 0.05
CA GLY A 242 -3.97 -15.18 1.14
C GLY A 242 -2.57 -14.77 1.58
N LYS A 243 -2.16 -13.50 1.36
CA LYS A 243 -0.82 -12.98 1.77
C LYS A 243 -0.53 -13.17 3.25
N SER A 244 -1.43 -12.69 4.12
CA SER A 244 -1.25 -12.76 5.57
C SER A 244 -1.31 -14.19 6.10
N THR A 245 -2.12 -15.06 5.48
CA THR A 245 -2.13 -16.50 5.78
C THR A 245 -0.79 -17.12 5.42
N LEU A 246 -0.28 -16.84 4.22
CA LEU A 246 1.03 -17.33 3.77
C LEU A 246 2.16 -16.79 4.65
N PHE A 247 2.10 -15.52 5.02
CA PHE A 247 3.08 -14.92 5.93
C PHE A 247 3.09 -15.61 7.28
N ASN A 248 1.93 -15.91 7.87
CA ASN A 248 1.83 -16.64 9.13
C ASN A 248 2.40 -18.06 9.02
N THR A 249 2.06 -18.77 7.94
CA THR A 249 2.56 -20.13 7.69
C THR A 249 4.08 -20.15 7.51
N LEU A 250 4.65 -19.18 6.77
CA LEU A 250 6.10 -19.06 6.56
C LEU A 250 6.86 -18.68 7.83
N THR A 251 6.33 -17.74 8.61
CA THR A 251 7.06 -17.13 9.73
C THR A 251 6.64 -17.69 11.10
N GLN A 252 5.69 -18.62 11.13
CA GLN A 252 5.07 -19.14 12.36
C GLN A 252 4.57 -18.01 13.27
N ALA A 253 4.11 -16.91 12.65
CA ALA A 253 3.55 -15.77 13.34
C ALA A 253 2.04 -15.92 13.47
N ASP A 254 1.46 -15.19 14.43
CA ASP A 254 0.02 -15.10 14.62
C ASP A 254 -0.45 -13.68 14.26
N VAL A 255 -0.27 -13.31 12.98
CA VAL A 255 -0.80 -12.05 12.46
C VAL A 255 -2.26 -12.25 12.08
N TYR A 256 -3.09 -11.26 12.36
CA TYR A 256 -4.50 -11.32 12.02
C TYR A 256 -4.69 -11.57 10.51
N ALA A 257 -5.17 -12.75 10.19
CA ALA A 257 -5.56 -13.16 8.85
C ALA A 257 -7.07 -13.45 8.86
N ALA A 258 -7.82 -12.76 8.02
CA ALA A 258 -9.26 -12.93 7.89
C ALA A 258 -9.64 -12.92 6.42
N ASP A 259 -10.74 -13.60 6.10
CA ASP A 259 -11.37 -13.58 4.77
C ASP A 259 -12.11 -12.23 4.56
N GLN A 260 -11.35 -11.15 4.67
CA GLN A 260 -11.82 -9.77 4.55
C GLN A 260 -10.84 -8.97 3.70
N LEU A 261 -11.37 -8.07 2.88
CA LEU A 261 -10.55 -7.16 2.11
C LEU A 261 -9.79 -6.20 3.04
N PHE A 262 -8.52 -5.95 2.73
CA PHE A 262 -7.63 -5.12 3.53
C PHE A 262 -7.48 -5.59 5.00
N ALA A 263 -7.35 -6.91 5.20
CA ALA A 263 -7.09 -7.46 6.54
C ALA A 263 -5.80 -6.87 7.16
N THR A 264 -4.78 -6.64 6.34
CA THR A 264 -3.52 -5.99 6.71
C THR A 264 -3.44 -4.60 6.08
N LEU A 265 -3.28 -3.57 6.90
CA LEU A 265 -2.98 -2.20 6.49
C LEU A 265 -1.56 -1.81 6.89
N ASP A 266 -1.17 -2.08 8.12
CA ASP A 266 0.17 -1.80 8.64
C ASP A 266 1.13 -2.94 8.25
N PRO A 267 2.29 -2.64 7.61
CA PRO A 267 3.25 -3.68 7.27
C PRO A 267 3.77 -4.39 8.50
N THR A 268 3.78 -5.70 8.45
CA THR A 268 4.34 -6.53 9.53
C THR A 268 5.67 -7.12 9.07
N LEU A 269 6.73 -6.90 9.85
CA LEU A 269 8.06 -7.41 9.57
C LEU A 269 8.40 -8.56 10.53
N ARG A 270 8.95 -9.68 10.01
CA ARG A 270 9.46 -10.80 10.80
C ARG A 270 10.82 -11.25 10.27
N ARG A 271 11.67 -11.68 11.19
CA ARG A 271 12.95 -12.30 10.85
C ARG A 271 12.79 -13.80 10.79
N LEU A 272 13.29 -14.41 9.74
CA LEU A 272 13.34 -15.84 9.54
C LEU A 272 14.77 -16.25 9.19
N GLN A 273 15.22 -17.36 9.73
CA GLN A 273 16.50 -17.96 9.37
C GLN A 273 16.30 -18.93 8.22
N LEU A 274 16.76 -18.57 7.03
CA LEU A 274 16.68 -19.44 5.86
C LEU A 274 17.97 -20.26 5.73
N PRO A 275 17.88 -21.56 5.37
CA PRO A 275 19.04 -22.35 5.05
C PRO A 275 19.88 -21.68 3.96
N GLU A 276 21.21 -21.64 4.13
CA GLU A 276 22.18 -21.14 3.14
C GLU A 276 22.13 -19.64 2.81
N VAL A 277 21.05 -18.92 3.16
CA VAL A 277 20.89 -17.48 2.98
C VAL A 277 21.17 -16.72 4.28
N GLY A 278 20.84 -17.35 5.42
CA GLY A 278 20.95 -16.73 6.73
C GLY A 278 19.71 -15.94 7.14
N THR A 279 19.91 -14.89 7.95
CA THR A 279 18.83 -14.05 8.45
C THR A 279 18.17 -13.27 7.30
N THR A 280 16.87 -13.50 7.10
CA THR A 280 16.05 -12.84 6.07
C THR A 280 14.86 -12.16 6.72
N ILE A 281 14.47 -10.99 6.24
CA ILE A 281 13.29 -10.27 6.72
C ILE A 281 12.13 -10.52 5.76
N PHE A 282 11.01 -10.98 6.31
CA PHE A 282 9.73 -11.07 5.58
C PHE A 282 8.84 -9.90 5.95
N ALA A 283 8.18 -9.33 4.94
CA ALA A 283 7.24 -8.24 5.09
C ALA A 283 5.87 -8.64 4.53
N ASP A 284 4.82 -8.64 5.37
CA ASP A 284 3.43 -8.65 4.89
C ASP A 284 2.99 -7.23 4.59
N THR A 285 2.36 -7.00 3.45
CA THR A 285 1.97 -5.67 2.98
C THR A 285 0.48 -5.55 2.70
N VAL A 286 0.03 -4.31 2.51
CA VAL A 286 -1.35 -4.00 2.13
C VAL A 286 -1.73 -4.72 0.84
N GLY A 287 -2.93 -5.30 0.80
CA GLY A 287 -3.46 -5.88 -0.43
C GLY A 287 -3.86 -4.82 -1.45
N PHE A 288 -3.61 -5.10 -2.72
CA PHE A 288 -4.05 -4.24 -3.81
C PHE A 288 -5.49 -4.57 -4.22
N ILE A 289 -6.18 -3.57 -4.75
CA ILE A 289 -7.53 -3.68 -5.28
C ILE A 289 -7.61 -2.88 -6.60
N ARG A 290 -8.54 -3.25 -7.46
CA ARG A 290 -8.78 -2.49 -8.70
C ARG A 290 -9.29 -1.09 -8.40
N ASN A 291 -8.95 -0.16 -9.27
CA ASN A 291 -9.37 1.23 -9.14
C ASN A 291 -9.02 1.82 -7.77
N LEU A 292 -7.84 1.46 -7.22
CA LEU A 292 -7.32 2.12 -6.03
C LEU A 292 -7.05 3.60 -6.38
N PRO A 293 -7.68 4.57 -5.70
CA PRO A 293 -7.48 5.97 -6.01
C PRO A 293 -6.01 6.36 -5.87
N HIS A 294 -5.45 7.11 -6.84
CA HIS A 294 -4.05 7.56 -6.83
C HIS A 294 -3.70 8.36 -5.56
N ASP A 295 -4.67 9.12 -5.02
CA ASP A 295 -4.49 9.83 -3.75
C ASP A 295 -4.21 8.87 -2.59
N LEU A 296 -4.81 7.67 -2.58
CA LEU A 296 -4.55 6.63 -1.59
C LEU A 296 -3.18 6.01 -1.80
N VAL A 297 -2.80 5.66 -3.04
CA VAL A 297 -1.45 5.15 -3.35
C VAL A 297 -0.39 6.14 -2.84
N SER A 298 -0.59 7.44 -3.11
CA SER A 298 0.31 8.49 -2.65
C SER A 298 0.37 8.64 -1.11
N ALA A 299 -0.75 8.46 -0.42
CA ALA A 299 -0.81 8.53 1.04
C ALA A 299 -0.11 7.33 1.70
N PHE A 300 -0.18 6.16 1.09
CA PHE A 300 0.44 4.92 1.57
C PHE A 300 1.82 4.63 0.97
N LYS A 301 2.39 5.58 0.22
CA LYS A 301 3.71 5.40 -0.42
C LYS A 301 4.80 4.97 0.57
N SER A 302 4.80 5.50 1.79
CA SER A 302 5.79 5.11 2.81
C SER A 302 5.58 3.67 3.33
N THR A 303 4.35 3.18 3.35
CA THR A 303 3.99 1.79 3.69
C THR A 303 4.41 0.84 2.57
N LEU A 304 4.25 1.27 1.31
CA LEU A 304 4.65 0.52 0.12
C LEU A 304 6.15 0.61 -0.17
N GLN A 305 6.89 1.46 0.54
CA GLN A 305 8.33 1.62 0.35
C GLN A 305 9.12 0.35 0.73
N GLU A 306 8.63 -0.47 1.66
CA GLU A 306 9.22 -1.79 1.97
C GLU A 306 9.14 -2.74 0.76
N THR A 307 8.17 -2.55 -0.14
CA THR A 307 8.05 -3.26 -1.41
C THR A 307 9.09 -2.79 -2.42
N CYS A 308 9.30 -1.47 -2.55
CA CYS A 308 10.27 -0.89 -3.48
C CYS A 308 11.72 -1.24 -3.12
N GLU A 309 12.00 -1.44 -1.84
CA GLU A 309 13.34 -1.70 -1.31
C GLU A 309 13.59 -3.19 -1.03
N ALA A 310 12.62 -4.05 -1.35
CA ALA A 310 12.76 -5.50 -1.18
C ALA A 310 13.83 -6.08 -2.11
N THR A 311 14.49 -7.14 -1.66
CA THR A 311 15.41 -7.95 -2.47
C THR A 311 14.64 -8.88 -3.41
N LEU A 312 13.45 -9.34 -2.96
CA LEU A 312 12.57 -10.23 -3.70
C LEU A 312 11.12 -9.92 -3.36
N LEU A 313 10.24 -9.87 -4.36
CA LEU A 313 8.81 -9.81 -4.19
C LEU A 313 8.19 -11.20 -4.36
N LEU A 314 7.35 -11.60 -3.42
CA LEU A 314 6.45 -12.73 -3.56
C LEU A 314 5.09 -12.21 -4.02
N HIS A 315 4.79 -12.36 -5.31
CA HIS A 315 3.50 -11.98 -5.85
C HIS A 315 2.49 -13.10 -5.61
N VAL A 316 1.71 -12.97 -4.54
CA VAL A 316 0.70 -13.96 -4.13
C VAL A 316 -0.56 -13.79 -4.96
N ILE A 317 -0.93 -14.85 -5.67
CA ILE A 317 -2.04 -14.90 -6.63
C ILE A 317 -3.01 -15.98 -6.17
N ASP A 318 -4.30 -15.70 -6.16
CA ASP A 318 -5.33 -16.71 -5.97
C ASP A 318 -5.44 -17.56 -7.24
N ALA A 319 -4.99 -18.82 -7.17
CA ALA A 319 -4.98 -19.73 -8.31
C ALA A 319 -6.41 -20.10 -8.78
N ALA A 320 -7.37 -20.07 -7.86
CA ALA A 320 -8.77 -20.42 -8.11
C ALA A 320 -9.59 -19.23 -8.66
N ASP A 321 -9.08 -18.00 -8.61
CA ASP A 321 -9.78 -16.83 -9.13
C ASP A 321 -9.81 -16.85 -10.67
N ALA A 322 -10.99 -16.78 -11.26
CA ALA A 322 -11.18 -16.74 -12.71
C ALA A 322 -10.50 -15.50 -13.35
N ARG A 323 -10.39 -14.40 -12.59
CA ARG A 323 -9.79 -13.13 -13.03
C ARG A 323 -8.31 -12.98 -12.63
N LYS A 324 -7.64 -14.05 -12.30
CA LYS A 324 -6.23 -13.99 -11.85
C LYS A 324 -5.31 -13.19 -12.77
N LEU A 325 -5.49 -13.27 -14.09
CA LEU A 325 -4.67 -12.52 -15.05
C LEU A 325 -4.91 -11.00 -14.95
N GLU A 326 -6.16 -10.59 -14.78
CA GLU A 326 -6.51 -9.18 -14.60
C GLU A 326 -6.03 -8.66 -13.24
N ASN A 327 -6.11 -9.49 -12.19
CA ASN A 327 -5.60 -9.14 -10.87
C ASN A 327 -4.07 -9.02 -10.88
N ILE A 328 -3.36 -9.89 -11.61
CA ILE A 328 -1.91 -9.77 -11.85
C ILE A 328 -1.59 -8.44 -12.55
N SER A 329 -2.33 -8.10 -13.60
CA SER A 329 -2.15 -6.83 -14.33
C SER A 329 -2.36 -5.62 -13.43
N ALA A 330 -3.44 -5.63 -12.60
CA ALA A 330 -3.72 -4.55 -11.65
C ALA A 330 -2.61 -4.39 -10.60
N VAL A 331 -2.06 -5.49 -10.09
CA VAL A 331 -0.94 -5.46 -9.14
C VAL A 331 0.32 -4.89 -9.82
N ASN A 332 0.64 -5.35 -11.03
CA ASN A 332 1.81 -4.86 -11.77
C ASN A 332 1.70 -3.36 -12.04
N GLN A 333 0.52 -2.85 -12.41
CA GLN A 333 0.30 -1.42 -12.59
C GLN A 333 0.62 -0.63 -11.32
N VAL A 334 0.18 -1.09 -10.15
CA VAL A 334 0.51 -0.42 -8.88
C VAL A 334 2.00 -0.52 -8.57
N LEU A 335 2.66 -1.66 -8.85
CA LEU A 335 4.11 -1.81 -8.67
C LEU A 335 4.89 -0.83 -9.55
N ASP A 336 4.44 -0.59 -10.79
CA ASP A 336 5.01 0.42 -11.68
C ASP A 336 4.81 1.84 -11.13
N GLU A 337 3.62 2.17 -10.64
CA GLU A 337 3.31 3.50 -10.07
C GLU A 337 4.16 3.84 -8.85
N ILE A 338 4.50 2.84 -8.02
CA ILE A 338 5.35 3.04 -6.83
C ILE A 338 6.85 2.95 -7.15
N GLY A 339 7.23 2.52 -8.36
CA GLY A 339 8.62 2.36 -8.79
C GLY A 339 9.27 1.06 -8.31
N ALA A 340 8.49 -0.01 -8.11
CA ALA A 340 8.97 -1.33 -7.69
C ALA A 340 9.14 -2.33 -8.85
N ASN A 341 9.03 -1.88 -10.10
CA ASN A 341 9.09 -2.70 -11.31
C ASN A 341 10.47 -3.35 -11.56
N GLU A 342 11.55 -2.79 -11.00
CA GLU A 342 12.89 -3.36 -11.10
C GLU A 342 13.17 -4.46 -10.07
N VAL A 343 12.32 -4.63 -9.05
CA VAL A 343 12.52 -5.63 -8.00
C VAL A 343 12.20 -7.03 -8.55
N PRO A 344 13.08 -8.03 -8.37
CA PRO A 344 12.80 -9.39 -8.81
C PRO A 344 11.51 -9.95 -8.21
N ILE A 345 10.69 -10.60 -9.04
CA ILE A 345 9.40 -11.19 -8.63
C ILE A 345 9.48 -12.72 -8.71
N LEU A 346 8.94 -13.39 -7.68
CA LEU A 346 8.58 -14.80 -7.68
C LEU A 346 7.07 -14.89 -7.53
N GLN A 347 6.37 -15.49 -8.51
CA GLN A 347 4.93 -15.68 -8.44
C GLN A 347 4.59 -16.82 -7.48
N VAL A 348 3.54 -16.64 -6.68
CA VAL A 348 3.06 -17.67 -5.74
C VAL A 348 1.58 -17.89 -5.98
N TYR A 349 1.25 -18.96 -6.69
CA TYR A 349 -0.10 -19.38 -6.95
C TYR A 349 -0.64 -20.12 -5.72
N ASN A 350 -1.38 -19.39 -4.91
CA ASN A 350 -1.97 -19.89 -3.66
C ASN A 350 -3.38 -20.45 -3.86
N LYS A 351 -3.89 -21.15 -2.86
CA LYS A 351 -5.23 -21.77 -2.82
C LYS A 351 -5.43 -22.90 -3.85
N ILE A 352 -4.37 -23.68 -4.11
CA ILE A 352 -4.48 -24.85 -5.00
C ILE A 352 -5.40 -25.94 -4.42
N ASP A 353 -5.66 -25.92 -3.11
CA ASP A 353 -6.65 -26.77 -2.44
C ASP A 353 -8.08 -26.57 -2.96
N ALA A 354 -8.39 -25.42 -3.53
CA ALA A 354 -9.68 -25.14 -4.20
C ALA A 354 -9.73 -25.65 -5.66
N LEU A 355 -8.60 -26.14 -6.21
CA LEU A 355 -8.52 -26.64 -7.58
C LEU A 355 -8.49 -28.16 -7.61
N PRO A 356 -9.30 -28.82 -8.46
CA PRO A 356 -9.25 -30.26 -8.58
C PRO A 356 -7.91 -30.73 -9.18
N ALA A 357 -7.26 -31.70 -8.52
CA ALA A 357 -6.09 -32.43 -9.03
C ALA A 357 -4.80 -31.59 -9.29
N VAL A 358 -4.59 -30.46 -8.59
CA VAL A 358 -3.35 -29.71 -8.67
C VAL A 358 -2.45 -30.07 -7.50
N SER A 359 -1.28 -30.64 -7.79
CA SER A 359 -0.24 -30.91 -6.79
C SER A 359 0.70 -29.70 -6.69
N PRO A 360 1.35 -29.45 -5.54
CA PRO A 360 2.36 -28.41 -5.43
C PRO A 360 3.56 -28.67 -6.33
N PHE A 361 4.08 -27.62 -6.97
CA PHE A 361 5.31 -27.69 -7.78
C PHE A 361 5.97 -26.32 -7.92
N ILE A 362 7.23 -26.33 -8.35
CA ILE A 362 7.99 -25.14 -8.72
C ILE A 362 8.06 -25.09 -10.24
N GLU A 363 7.58 -24.00 -10.82
CA GLU A 363 7.76 -23.70 -12.24
C GLU A 363 9.09 -22.96 -12.42
N ARG A 364 9.85 -23.34 -13.46
CA ARG A 364 11.20 -22.84 -13.71
C ARG A 364 11.32 -22.30 -15.12
N ASP A 365 12.18 -21.29 -15.30
CA ASP A 365 12.55 -20.79 -16.63
C ASP A 365 13.53 -21.76 -17.33
N GLU A 366 13.93 -21.39 -18.57
CA GLU A 366 14.86 -22.16 -19.39
C GLU A 366 16.23 -22.36 -18.71
N ASN A 367 16.60 -21.49 -17.76
CA ASN A 367 17.85 -21.55 -17.01
C ASN A 367 17.73 -22.34 -15.70
N GLY A 368 16.56 -22.94 -15.44
CA GLY A 368 16.27 -23.66 -14.23
C GLY A 368 15.94 -22.78 -13.01
N LYS A 369 15.83 -21.46 -13.17
CA LYS A 369 15.53 -20.51 -12.11
C LYS A 369 14.03 -20.54 -11.76
N PRO A 370 13.64 -20.61 -10.46
CA PRO A 370 12.25 -20.57 -10.07
C PRO A 370 11.56 -19.27 -10.50
N ILE A 371 10.44 -19.39 -11.20
CA ILE A 371 9.60 -18.25 -11.64
C ILE A 371 8.23 -18.25 -10.96
N ALA A 372 7.69 -19.44 -10.65
CA ALA A 372 6.44 -19.57 -9.92
C ALA A 372 6.44 -20.78 -8.98
N VAL A 373 5.64 -20.73 -7.93
CA VAL A 373 5.38 -21.82 -6.98
C VAL A 373 3.90 -21.97 -6.77
N TYR A 374 3.41 -23.21 -6.85
CA TYR A 374 2.01 -23.55 -6.63
C TYR A 374 1.86 -24.21 -5.25
N LEU A 375 1.00 -23.65 -4.40
CA LEU A 375 0.85 -24.08 -3.00
C LEU A 375 -0.53 -23.78 -2.41
N SER A 376 -0.78 -24.31 -1.22
CA SER A 376 -1.89 -23.88 -0.35
C SER A 376 -1.33 -23.39 0.98
N ALA A 377 -1.47 -22.10 1.23
CA ALA A 377 -1.06 -21.50 2.50
C ALA A 377 -1.91 -21.98 3.68
N GLN A 378 -3.19 -22.31 3.43
CA GLN A 378 -4.12 -22.78 4.46
C GLN A 378 -3.79 -24.19 4.96
N SER A 379 -3.50 -25.11 4.05
CA SER A 379 -3.16 -26.50 4.40
C SER A 379 -1.66 -26.69 4.66
N GLY A 380 -0.82 -25.70 4.34
CA GLY A 380 0.63 -25.81 4.41
C GLY A 380 1.27 -26.58 3.25
N LEU A 381 0.49 -27.03 2.29
CA LEU A 381 0.93 -27.87 1.20
C LEU A 381 1.81 -27.08 0.21
N GLY A 382 3.07 -27.50 -0.02
CA GLY A 382 4.02 -26.86 -0.93
C GLY A 382 4.74 -25.65 -0.34
N VAL A 383 4.60 -25.36 0.94
CA VAL A 383 5.32 -24.27 1.61
C VAL A 383 6.82 -24.56 1.69
N ASP A 384 7.21 -25.81 1.81
CA ASP A 384 8.59 -26.30 1.72
C ASP A 384 9.22 -25.99 0.34
N LEU A 385 8.45 -26.17 -0.75
CA LEU A 385 8.87 -25.80 -2.10
C LEU A 385 9.06 -24.29 -2.24
N LEU A 386 8.21 -23.50 -1.60
CA LEU A 386 8.37 -22.05 -1.58
C LEU A 386 9.64 -21.65 -0.82
N HIS A 387 9.93 -22.26 0.33
CA HIS A 387 11.19 -22.03 1.04
C HIS A 387 12.39 -22.34 0.15
N GLN A 388 12.37 -23.49 -0.55
CA GLN A 388 13.42 -23.86 -1.50
C GLN A 388 13.56 -22.80 -2.61
N ALA A 389 12.47 -22.39 -3.26
CA ALA A 389 12.49 -21.41 -4.33
C ALA A 389 13.00 -20.04 -3.87
N ILE A 390 12.63 -19.60 -2.65
CA ILE A 390 13.14 -18.35 -2.05
C ILE A 390 14.64 -18.45 -1.81
N CYS A 391 15.12 -19.57 -1.24
CA CYS A 391 16.56 -19.77 -1.03
C CYS A 391 17.33 -19.74 -2.35
N GLU A 392 16.85 -20.41 -3.40
CA GLU A 392 17.46 -20.40 -4.71
C GLU A 392 17.47 -18.98 -5.36
N ARG A 393 16.40 -18.20 -5.15
CA ARG A 393 16.27 -16.82 -5.67
C ARG A 393 17.13 -15.82 -4.89
N LEU A 394 17.32 -16.03 -3.59
CA LEU A 394 18.11 -15.17 -2.71
C LEU A 394 19.57 -15.64 -2.61
N ARG A 395 19.86 -16.87 -2.99
CA ARG A 395 21.25 -17.30 -3.11
C ARG A 395 21.95 -16.30 -4.01
N ASN A 396 22.89 -15.62 -3.41
CA ASN A 396 23.83 -14.82 -4.16
C ASN A 396 24.53 -15.78 -5.09
N THR A 397 24.24 -15.70 -6.38
CA THR A 397 24.99 -16.41 -7.38
C THR A 397 26.35 -15.73 -7.39
N LEU A 398 27.27 -16.25 -6.57
CA LEU A 398 28.64 -15.79 -6.52
C LEU A 398 29.23 -16.00 -7.90
N VAL A 399 29.51 -14.92 -8.59
CA VAL A 399 30.17 -14.95 -9.89
C VAL A 399 31.64 -14.68 -9.68
N THR A 400 32.45 -15.57 -10.21
CA THR A 400 33.88 -15.37 -10.26
C THR A 400 34.20 -14.57 -11.54
N LYS A 401 34.82 -13.41 -11.39
CA LYS A 401 35.28 -12.56 -12.49
C LYS A 401 36.77 -12.34 -12.40
N GLN A 402 37.43 -12.36 -13.57
CA GLN A 402 38.80 -11.93 -13.69
C GLN A 402 38.82 -10.53 -14.30
N ILE A 403 39.57 -9.63 -13.69
CA ILE A 403 39.58 -8.20 -14.01
C ILE A 403 41.05 -7.74 -14.06
N LEU A 404 41.46 -7.11 -15.13
CA LEU A 404 42.74 -6.45 -15.22
C LEU A 404 42.60 -4.97 -14.87
N LEU A 405 42.99 -4.59 -13.66
CA LEU A 405 42.88 -3.22 -13.16
C LEU A 405 44.19 -2.46 -13.37
N PRO A 406 44.16 -1.35 -14.12
CA PRO A 406 45.31 -0.46 -14.22
C PRO A 406 45.61 0.23 -12.88
N PRO A 407 46.87 0.68 -12.62
CA PRO A 407 47.27 1.31 -11.36
C PRO A 407 46.44 2.56 -11.04
N THR A 408 45.84 3.22 -12.04
CA THR A 408 45.00 4.42 -11.90
C THR A 408 43.63 4.14 -11.31
N SER A 409 43.18 2.88 -11.27
CA SER A 409 41.85 2.49 -10.80
C SER A 409 41.76 2.17 -9.30
N GLY A 410 42.52 2.90 -8.47
CA GLY A 410 42.56 2.66 -7.02
C GLY A 410 41.24 2.76 -6.29
N GLN A 411 40.26 3.53 -6.79
CA GLN A 411 38.91 3.61 -6.20
C GLN A 411 38.13 2.29 -6.38
N ILE A 412 38.24 1.68 -7.54
CA ILE A 412 37.59 0.39 -7.83
C ILE A 412 38.22 -0.71 -6.98
N TYR A 413 39.54 -0.73 -6.90
CA TYR A 413 40.28 -1.66 -6.05
C TYR A 413 39.86 -1.54 -4.57
N ALA A 414 39.74 -0.32 -4.05
CA ALA A 414 39.30 -0.07 -2.68
C ALA A 414 37.87 -0.62 -2.41
N GLN A 415 36.97 -0.51 -3.39
CA GLN A 415 35.63 -1.13 -3.29
C GLN A 415 35.71 -2.65 -3.19
N PHE A 416 36.48 -3.30 -4.07
CA PHE A 416 36.64 -4.77 -4.01
C PHE A 416 37.27 -5.23 -2.71
N TYR A 417 38.23 -4.45 -2.17
CA TYR A 417 38.86 -4.75 -0.90
C TYR A 417 37.91 -4.57 0.28
N GLN A 418 37.11 -3.49 0.31
CA GLN A 418 36.12 -3.22 1.35
C GLN A 418 35.02 -4.30 1.41
N HIS A 419 34.66 -4.88 0.26
CA HIS A 419 33.67 -5.94 0.18
C HIS A 419 34.26 -7.34 0.32
N HIS A 420 35.57 -7.47 0.60
CA HIS A 420 36.27 -8.74 0.80
C HIS A 420 36.09 -9.75 -0.34
N CYS A 421 35.91 -9.26 -1.58
CA CYS A 421 35.61 -10.12 -2.73
C CYS A 421 36.86 -10.56 -3.52
N ILE A 422 38.06 -10.10 -3.17
CA ILE A 422 39.30 -10.47 -3.85
C ILE A 422 39.76 -11.85 -3.35
N LYS A 423 39.82 -12.84 -4.26
CA LYS A 423 40.30 -14.20 -3.98
C LYS A 423 41.76 -14.37 -4.35
N GLN A 424 42.17 -13.80 -5.48
CA GLN A 424 43.54 -13.84 -5.95
C GLN A 424 43.94 -12.51 -6.55
N GLU A 425 45.19 -12.12 -6.36
CA GLU A 425 45.80 -10.94 -6.91
C GLU A 425 47.14 -11.30 -7.52
N ARG A 426 47.39 -10.90 -8.75
CA ARG A 426 48.68 -11.02 -9.46
C ARG A 426 48.98 -9.70 -10.11
N PHE A 427 50.27 -9.42 -10.31
CA PHE A 427 50.73 -8.26 -11.02
C PHE A 427 51.37 -8.69 -12.35
N ASN A 428 51.08 -7.97 -13.44
CA ASN A 428 51.79 -8.15 -14.69
C ASN A 428 53.07 -7.28 -14.71
N GLU A 429 53.87 -7.45 -15.77
CA GLU A 429 55.10 -6.71 -15.97
C GLU A 429 54.93 -5.20 -16.13
N PHE A 430 53.71 -4.73 -16.42
CA PHE A 430 53.31 -3.34 -16.61
C PHE A 430 52.75 -2.71 -15.33
N GLY A 431 52.67 -3.47 -14.22
CA GLY A 431 52.15 -3.01 -12.94
C GLY A 431 50.64 -3.03 -12.83
N ASP A 432 49.91 -3.58 -13.78
CA ASP A 432 48.45 -3.80 -13.69
C ASP A 432 48.16 -4.97 -12.77
N ARG A 433 47.00 -4.93 -12.11
CA ARG A 433 46.57 -5.95 -11.16
C ARG A 433 45.57 -6.88 -11.84
N LEU A 434 45.93 -8.12 -12.05
CA LEU A 434 45.00 -9.18 -12.43
C LEU A 434 44.34 -9.72 -11.15
N LEU A 435 43.08 -9.36 -10.97
CA LEU A 435 42.26 -9.74 -9.82
C LEU A 435 41.30 -10.86 -10.22
N THR A 436 41.25 -11.92 -9.41
CA THR A 436 40.13 -12.85 -9.40
C THR A 436 39.23 -12.47 -8.25
N ILE A 437 38.05 -11.99 -8.57
CA ILE A 437 37.04 -11.58 -7.57
C ILE A 437 35.90 -12.58 -7.57
N GLU A 438 35.35 -12.83 -6.40
CA GLU A 438 34.13 -13.56 -6.19
C GLU A 438 33.12 -12.61 -5.55
N VAL A 439 32.08 -12.30 -6.27
CA VAL A 439 31.09 -11.26 -5.90
C VAL A 439 29.70 -11.71 -6.26
N ASP A 440 28.73 -11.25 -5.51
CA ASP A 440 27.32 -11.38 -5.83
C ASP A 440 26.98 -10.76 -7.18
N GLU A 441 26.23 -11.46 -8.02
CA GLU A 441 25.83 -10.98 -9.35
C GLU A 441 25.07 -9.63 -9.25
N ILE A 442 24.21 -9.45 -8.24
CA ILE A 442 23.48 -8.19 -8.04
C ILE A 442 24.45 -7.05 -7.72
N GLN A 443 25.42 -7.31 -6.83
CA GLN A 443 26.45 -6.33 -6.48
C GLN A 443 27.36 -6.06 -7.68
N TRP A 444 27.66 -7.08 -8.45
CA TRP A 444 28.42 -6.96 -9.69
C TRP A 444 27.72 -6.05 -10.71
N GLN A 445 26.43 -6.23 -10.94
CA GLN A 445 25.63 -5.39 -11.82
C GLN A 445 25.53 -3.94 -11.33
N LYS A 446 25.46 -3.70 -10.01
CA LYS A 446 25.53 -2.35 -9.44
C LYS A 446 26.88 -1.69 -9.74
N TRP A 447 27.98 -2.42 -9.59
CA TRP A 447 29.31 -1.89 -9.91
C TRP A 447 29.48 -1.62 -11.41
N LEU A 448 28.94 -2.45 -12.31
CA LEU A 448 28.95 -2.19 -13.74
C LEU A 448 28.18 -0.92 -14.12
N LYS A 449 27.11 -0.58 -13.40
CA LYS A 449 26.36 0.68 -13.57
C LYS A 449 27.17 1.88 -13.03
N GLN A 450 27.80 1.71 -11.88
CA GLN A 450 28.58 2.77 -11.22
C GLN A 450 29.93 3.03 -11.87
N TYR A 451 30.58 2.01 -12.38
CA TYR A 451 31.89 2.03 -13.02
C TYR A 451 31.83 1.38 -14.40
N PRO A 452 31.31 2.06 -15.45
CA PRO A 452 31.15 1.46 -16.78
C PRO A 452 32.43 0.89 -17.38
N GLN A 453 33.60 1.45 -17.03
CA GLN A 453 34.93 1.00 -17.43
C GLN A 453 35.25 -0.45 -17.00
N LEU A 454 34.56 -1.00 -16.02
CA LEU A 454 34.74 -2.39 -15.62
C LEU A 454 34.48 -3.38 -16.74
N ARG A 455 33.67 -3.01 -17.72
CA ARG A 455 33.43 -3.86 -18.91
C ARG A 455 34.68 -4.03 -19.76
N GLU A 456 35.43 -2.94 -19.96
CA GLU A 456 36.69 -2.95 -20.68
C GLU A 456 37.74 -3.76 -19.92
N TYR A 457 37.82 -3.61 -18.60
CA TYR A 457 38.77 -4.33 -17.76
C TYR A 457 38.52 -5.85 -17.69
N LEU A 458 37.27 -6.31 -17.97
CA LEU A 458 36.93 -7.71 -18.12
C LEU A 458 37.47 -8.28 -19.46
N GLU A 459 37.33 -7.52 -20.55
CA GLU A 459 37.79 -7.93 -21.87
C GLU A 459 39.33 -8.07 -21.90
N PHE A 460 40.05 -7.15 -21.26
CA PHE A 460 41.51 -7.22 -21.16
C PHE A 460 42.02 -8.41 -20.35
N ALA A 461 41.25 -8.86 -19.33
CA ALA A 461 41.62 -10.02 -18.53
C ALA A 461 41.57 -11.36 -19.27
N GLN A 462 40.90 -11.43 -20.44
CA GLN A 462 40.86 -12.63 -21.27
C GLN A 462 42.15 -12.78 -22.13
N TRP A 463 42.94 -11.73 -22.23
CA TRP A 463 44.15 -11.68 -23.04
C TRP A 463 45.44 -11.62 -22.23
N ALA A 464 45.35 -11.59 -20.89
CA ALA A 464 46.44 -11.55 -19.93
C ALA A 464 46.69 -12.92 -19.28
#